data_9a17b68d3e7ae99813f3056d49974fef
#
_entry.id   9a17b68d3e7ae99813f3056d49974fef
#
_cell.length_a   1.000
_cell.length_b   1.000
_cell.length_c   1.000
_cell.angle_alpha   90.00
_cell.angle_beta   90.00
_cell.angle_gamma   90.00
#
_symmetry.space_group_name_H-M   'P 1'
#
loop_
_entity.id
_entity.type
_entity.pdbx_description
1 polymer ?
#
loop_
_entity_poly.entity_id
_entity_poly.type
_entity_poly.pdbx_seq_one_letter_code
_entity_poly.pdbx_strand_id
1 'polypeptide(L)'
;PSVQELQKHVSWPYAVRKGRMVYLFENKDGDVDARPIADFTASIVEEIVDEHGNSHLVIEGHGLRRGVFRCEISGQDFGSDVRLLAALTAATGGIDIVYNAMSPHLRPAIGKLTAVEDRPQRIRYYRTGWQDDSYLSFLMPGMDDTTLISVPRQIAYTAPDPQANIELGLISLTNLVDAMKPELTTPIVAALFMPPMLRPAGLGNERVAVFIAGRTGSLKTSWAQTAMCLYGPGFASNDNLLKLGEGATRNAIMAFAAHAHDMPLLIDNYKPNTGNGKHDFVNLIHNILEGGDRKRSSRDGELRDTKLVRCIPIVTGEDLPRDDAASIARILLVTFDWQRGEPNDLLTSAQENSEHLCAVGWAWIEWLRSDEGRCAARAAGKSFPRLRTEWAARLSRIEKDSANIARVASNLAVNQLAWELVCQHPQIGPALR
;
A
#
# COMPACT_ATOMS: atom_id res chain seq x y z
N PRO A 1 -53.79 -5.93 -1.28
CA PRO A 1 -53.68 -5.33 -2.60
C PRO A 1 -53.97 -6.39 -3.67
N SER A 2 -54.69 -5.97 -4.74
CA SER A 2 -54.94 -6.84 -5.88
C SER A 2 -53.61 -7.25 -6.58
N VAL A 3 -53.64 -8.40 -7.30
CA VAL A 3 -52.50 -8.84 -8.11
C VAL A 3 -52.00 -7.69 -9.03
N GLN A 4 -52.92 -6.93 -9.65
CA GLN A 4 -52.60 -5.81 -10.52
C GLN A 4 -51.92 -4.64 -9.81
N GLU A 5 -52.22 -4.40 -8.52
CA GLU A 5 -51.51 -3.39 -7.71
C GLU A 5 -50.11 -3.83 -7.34
N LEU A 6 -49.93 -5.12 -6.99
CA LEU A 6 -48.62 -5.70 -6.68
C LEU A 6 -47.71 -5.76 -7.92
N GLN A 7 -48.26 -6.04 -9.10
CA GLN A 7 -47.52 -6.06 -10.37
C GLN A 7 -46.92 -4.69 -10.76
N LYS A 8 -47.43 -3.61 -10.21
CA LYS A 8 -46.88 -2.26 -10.41
C LYS A 8 -45.66 -1.95 -9.56
N HIS A 9 -45.36 -2.77 -8.53
CA HIS A 9 -44.16 -2.60 -7.72
C HIS A 9 -42.91 -3.05 -8.46
N VAL A 10 -41.85 -2.28 -8.39
CA VAL A 10 -40.53 -2.55 -9.03
C VAL A 10 -39.97 -3.91 -8.61
N SER A 11 -40.27 -4.37 -7.38
CA SER A 11 -39.80 -5.65 -6.84
C SER A 11 -40.57 -6.89 -7.35
N TRP A 12 -41.74 -6.72 -8.01
CA TRP A 12 -42.51 -7.87 -8.50
C TRP A 12 -41.68 -8.75 -9.44
N PRO A 13 -41.71 -10.10 -9.32
CA PRO A 13 -42.52 -10.94 -8.42
C PRO A 13 -41.84 -11.30 -7.09
N TYR A 14 -40.91 -10.49 -6.60
CA TYR A 14 -40.13 -10.78 -5.39
C TYR A 14 -40.60 -9.89 -4.22
N ALA A 15 -40.56 -10.46 -3.02
CA ALA A 15 -40.92 -9.74 -1.79
C ALA A 15 -40.14 -10.31 -0.59
N VAL A 16 -40.19 -9.58 0.51
CA VAL A 16 -39.75 -10.08 1.83
C VAL A 16 -40.98 -10.39 2.66
N ARG A 17 -41.10 -11.64 3.13
CA ARG A 17 -42.15 -12.06 4.05
C ARG A 17 -41.55 -12.83 5.24
N LYS A 18 -41.82 -12.40 6.46
CA LYS A 18 -41.34 -13.03 7.70
C LYS A 18 -39.82 -13.28 7.71
N GLY A 19 -39.02 -12.30 7.24
CA GLY A 19 -37.57 -12.40 7.20
C GLY A 19 -36.97 -13.29 6.08
N ARG A 20 -37.82 -13.73 5.13
CA ARG A 20 -37.44 -14.57 3.98
C ARG A 20 -37.58 -13.79 2.67
N MET A 21 -36.73 -14.05 1.72
CA MET A 21 -36.99 -13.70 0.32
C MET A 21 -37.98 -14.73 -0.27
N VAL A 22 -39.01 -14.23 -0.92
CA VAL A 22 -40.09 -15.08 -1.48
C VAL A 22 -40.36 -14.66 -2.94
N TYR A 23 -40.78 -15.65 -3.72
CA TYR A 23 -41.36 -15.50 -5.05
C TYR A 23 -42.86 -15.47 -4.96
N LEU A 24 -43.50 -14.41 -5.47
CA LEU A 24 -44.94 -14.23 -5.49
C LEU A 24 -45.50 -14.75 -6.81
N PHE A 25 -46.61 -15.48 -6.76
CA PHE A 25 -47.30 -15.95 -7.95
C PHE A 25 -48.80 -15.98 -7.71
N GLU A 26 -49.58 -15.86 -8.78
CA GLU A 26 -51.05 -15.99 -8.73
C GLU A 26 -51.41 -17.47 -8.71
N ASN A 27 -52.24 -17.88 -7.76
CA ASN A 27 -52.75 -19.23 -7.68
C ASN A 27 -53.99 -19.41 -8.56
N LYS A 28 -54.57 -20.60 -8.60
CA LYS A 28 -55.72 -20.95 -9.43
C LYS A 28 -57.03 -20.20 -9.05
N ASP A 29 -57.07 -19.69 -7.83
CA ASP A 29 -58.21 -18.98 -7.27
C ASP A 29 -58.06 -17.44 -7.45
N GLY A 30 -57.00 -16.99 -8.10
CA GLY A 30 -56.70 -15.56 -8.33
C GLY A 30 -56.03 -14.85 -7.14
N ASP A 31 -55.68 -15.59 -6.10
CA ASP A 31 -54.96 -15.07 -4.93
C ASP A 31 -53.44 -15.06 -5.13
N VAL A 32 -52.73 -14.18 -4.38
CA VAL A 32 -51.25 -14.12 -4.40
C VAL A 32 -50.64 -15.04 -3.35
N ASP A 33 -50.06 -16.12 -3.81
CA ASP A 33 -49.27 -17.05 -3.01
C ASP A 33 -47.77 -16.74 -3.03
N ALA A 34 -47.01 -17.27 -2.09
CA ALA A 34 -45.56 -17.03 -1.94
C ALA A 34 -44.81 -18.35 -1.77
N ARG A 35 -43.73 -18.50 -2.54
CA ARG A 35 -42.75 -19.58 -2.36
C ARG A 35 -41.45 -19.04 -1.79
N PRO A 36 -40.89 -19.63 -0.70
CA PRO A 36 -39.63 -19.15 -0.16
C PRO A 36 -38.48 -19.45 -1.13
N ILE A 37 -37.65 -18.44 -1.36
CA ILE A 37 -36.40 -18.55 -2.11
C ILE A 37 -35.25 -18.86 -1.16
N ALA A 38 -35.18 -18.11 -0.04
CA ALA A 38 -34.13 -18.28 0.96
C ALA A 38 -34.64 -17.93 2.36
N ASP A 39 -34.03 -18.54 3.40
CA ASP A 39 -34.26 -18.26 4.81
C ASP A 39 -33.54 -16.96 5.28
N PHE A 40 -33.27 -16.06 4.37
CA PHE A 40 -32.64 -14.76 4.64
C PHE A 40 -33.20 -13.68 3.69
N THR A 41 -32.94 -12.45 4.04
CA THR A 41 -33.05 -11.29 3.13
C THR A 41 -31.66 -10.90 2.65
N ALA A 42 -31.55 -10.36 1.44
CA ALA A 42 -30.29 -9.84 0.91
C ALA A 42 -30.59 -8.72 -0.08
N SER A 43 -29.75 -7.67 -0.03
CA SER A 43 -29.76 -6.56 -0.98
C SER A 43 -28.33 -6.06 -1.24
N ILE A 44 -28.11 -5.45 -2.39
CA ILE A 44 -26.84 -4.79 -2.70
C ILE A 44 -26.87 -3.43 -2.00
N VAL A 45 -25.93 -3.22 -1.07
CA VAL A 45 -25.87 -1.98 -0.28
C VAL A 45 -24.78 -1.03 -0.79
N GLU A 46 -23.82 -1.53 -1.58
CA GLU A 46 -22.71 -0.75 -2.06
C GLU A 46 -22.16 -1.34 -3.36
N GLU A 47 -21.65 -0.48 -4.24
CA GLU A 47 -20.86 -0.86 -5.40
C GLU A 47 -19.44 -0.30 -5.27
N ILE A 48 -18.43 -1.17 -5.46
CA ILE A 48 -17.03 -0.79 -5.45
C ILE A 48 -16.49 -1.03 -6.85
N VAL A 49 -15.94 0.02 -7.47
CA VAL A 49 -15.23 -0.10 -8.74
C VAL A 49 -13.74 -0.04 -8.46
N ASP A 50 -12.96 -1.04 -8.91
CA ASP A 50 -11.52 -1.01 -8.73
C ASP A 50 -10.80 -0.14 -9.77
N GLU A 51 -9.52 0.12 -9.55
CA GLU A 51 -8.67 0.94 -10.44
C GLU A 51 -8.52 0.35 -11.86
N HIS A 52 -8.95 -0.90 -12.08
CA HIS A 52 -8.96 -1.57 -13.37
C HIS A 52 -10.36 -1.57 -14.03
N GLY A 53 -11.36 -0.96 -13.38
CA GLY A 53 -12.74 -0.88 -13.86
C GLY A 53 -13.59 -2.12 -13.55
N ASN A 54 -13.10 -3.05 -12.72
CA ASN A 54 -13.91 -4.20 -12.30
C ASN A 54 -14.89 -3.77 -11.20
N SER A 55 -16.17 -4.16 -11.34
CA SER A 55 -17.20 -3.91 -10.34
C SER A 55 -17.22 -5.03 -9.30
N HIS A 56 -17.37 -4.65 -8.04
CA HIS A 56 -17.60 -5.50 -6.89
C HIS A 56 -18.87 -5.04 -6.19
N LEU A 57 -19.72 -5.97 -5.82
CA LEU A 57 -20.99 -5.69 -5.14
C LEU A 57 -20.89 -6.12 -3.68
N VAL A 58 -21.25 -5.24 -2.77
CA VAL A 58 -21.39 -5.58 -1.35
C VAL A 58 -22.84 -5.93 -1.08
N ILE A 59 -23.08 -7.16 -0.68
CA ILE A 59 -24.39 -7.67 -0.34
C ILE A 59 -24.48 -7.74 1.18
N GLU A 60 -25.52 -7.12 1.72
CA GLU A 60 -25.89 -7.21 3.12
C GLU A 60 -27.25 -7.87 3.26
N GLY A 61 -27.41 -8.67 4.30
CA GLY A 61 -28.64 -9.38 4.54
C GLY A 61 -28.83 -9.80 6.00
N HIS A 62 -29.99 -10.35 6.27
CA HIS A 62 -30.34 -10.84 7.59
C HIS A 62 -30.92 -12.26 7.47
N GLY A 63 -30.18 -13.23 7.98
CA GLY A 63 -30.60 -14.62 8.07
C GLY A 63 -31.48 -14.87 9.29
N LEU A 64 -32.42 -15.80 9.18
CA LEU A 64 -33.33 -16.17 10.28
C LEU A 64 -32.58 -16.75 11.48
N ARG A 65 -31.45 -17.43 11.24
CA ARG A 65 -30.63 -18.10 12.24
C ARG A 65 -29.28 -17.40 12.46
N ARG A 66 -28.62 -16.94 11.37
CA ARG A 66 -27.32 -16.32 11.42
C ARG A 66 -27.37 -14.89 11.95
N GLY A 67 -28.49 -14.15 11.74
CA GLY A 67 -28.56 -12.72 11.96
C GLY A 67 -27.96 -11.94 10.78
N VAL A 68 -27.40 -10.75 11.05
CA VAL A 68 -26.78 -9.91 9.99
C VAL A 68 -25.57 -10.61 9.38
N PHE A 69 -25.50 -10.60 8.06
CA PHE A 69 -24.32 -11.02 7.30
C PHE A 69 -24.00 -9.99 6.23
N ARG A 70 -22.72 -9.95 5.84
CA ARG A 70 -22.21 -9.10 4.76
C ARG A 70 -21.18 -9.88 3.96
N CYS A 71 -21.24 -9.79 2.64
CA CYS A 71 -20.23 -10.36 1.75
C CYS A 71 -19.98 -9.44 0.56
N GLU A 72 -18.78 -9.53 0.03
CA GLU A 72 -18.38 -8.89 -1.22
C GLU A 72 -18.27 -9.95 -2.31
N ILE A 73 -18.76 -9.64 -3.49
CA ILE A 73 -18.70 -10.52 -4.66
C ILE A 73 -18.35 -9.72 -5.90
N SER A 74 -17.49 -10.26 -6.78
CA SER A 74 -17.23 -9.60 -8.06
C SER A 74 -18.49 -9.54 -8.92
N GLY A 75 -18.63 -8.51 -9.76
CA GLY A 75 -19.75 -8.39 -10.69
C GLY A 75 -19.86 -9.62 -11.62
N GLN A 76 -18.73 -10.20 -12.01
CA GLN A 76 -18.67 -11.44 -12.79
C GLN A 76 -19.24 -12.64 -12.02
N ASP A 77 -18.87 -12.78 -10.73
CA ASP A 77 -19.34 -13.88 -9.90
C ASP A 77 -20.82 -13.71 -9.50
N PHE A 78 -21.28 -12.47 -9.31
CA PHE A 78 -22.70 -12.17 -9.12
C PHE A 78 -23.52 -12.58 -10.35
N GLY A 79 -22.96 -12.48 -11.57
CA GLY A 79 -23.57 -12.98 -12.80
C GLY A 79 -23.73 -14.50 -12.88
N SER A 80 -23.05 -15.26 -12.01
CA SER A 80 -23.08 -16.72 -11.95
C SER A 80 -23.91 -17.21 -10.76
N ASP A 81 -25.04 -17.85 -11.02
CA ASP A 81 -25.93 -18.37 -9.96
C ASP A 81 -25.21 -19.33 -9.00
N VAL A 82 -24.28 -20.15 -9.51
CA VAL A 82 -23.47 -21.09 -8.70
C VAL A 82 -22.52 -20.37 -7.76
N ARG A 83 -21.81 -19.34 -8.25
CA ARG A 83 -20.83 -18.58 -7.46
C ARG A 83 -21.52 -17.66 -6.45
N LEU A 84 -22.63 -17.04 -6.85
CA LEU A 84 -23.46 -16.26 -5.94
C LEU A 84 -24.00 -17.12 -4.79
N LEU A 85 -24.54 -18.31 -5.09
CA LEU A 85 -25.01 -19.24 -4.09
C LEU A 85 -23.89 -19.66 -3.13
N ALA A 86 -22.71 -19.97 -3.66
CA ALA A 86 -21.54 -20.32 -2.84
C ALA A 86 -21.11 -19.19 -1.91
N ALA A 87 -21.05 -17.95 -2.42
CA ALA A 87 -20.69 -16.77 -1.63
C ALA A 87 -21.68 -16.49 -0.49
N LEU A 88 -22.99 -16.54 -0.77
CA LEU A 88 -24.01 -16.34 0.25
C LEU A 88 -24.08 -17.49 1.25
N THR A 89 -23.86 -18.74 0.81
CA THR A 89 -23.76 -19.89 1.72
C THR A 89 -22.58 -19.73 2.68
N ALA A 90 -21.43 -19.27 2.19
CA ALA A 90 -20.27 -18.99 3.04
C ALA A 90 -20.56 -17.84 4.02
N ALA A 91 -21.21 -16.76 3.57
CA ALA A 91 -21.54 -15.60 4.40
C ALA A 91 -22.55 -15.93 5.52
N THR A 92 -23.53 -16.78 5.23
CA THR A 92 -24.50 -17.26 6.22
C THR A 92 -23.98 -18.42 7.08
N GLY A 93 -22.78 -18.93 6.80
CA GLY A 93 -22.19 -20.10 7.46
C GLY A 93 -22.95 -21.41 7.16
N GLY A 94 -23.72 -21.44 6.07
CA GLY A 94 -24.53 -22.61 5.67
C GLY A 94 -25.72 -22.89 6.56
N ILE A 95 -26.05 -22.03 7.52
CA ILE A 95 -27.14 -22.25 8.48
C ILE A 95 -28.50 -21.82 7.89
N ASP A 96 -28.52 -20.70 7.18
CA ASP A 96 -29.68 -20.20 6.46
C ASP A 96 -29.63 -20.73 5.02
N ILE A 97 -30.67 -21.39 4.58
CA ILE A 97 -30.67 -22.16 3.33
C ILE A 97 -31.30 -21.37 2.18
N VAL A 98 -30.83 -21.68 0.98
CA VAL A 98 -31.52 -21.38 -0.28
C VAL A 98 -32.23 -22.64 -0.74
N TYR A 99 -33.51 -22.52 -1.07
CA TYR A 99 -34.31 -23.68 -1.53
C TYR A 99 -33.91 -24.01 -2.97
N ASN A 100 -33.40 -25.23 -3.22
CA ASN A 100 -32.83 -25.68 -4.47
C ASN A 100 -33.72 -25.40 -5.70
N ALA A 101 -35.01 -25.66 -5.63
CA ALA A 101 -35.96 -25.41 -6.72
C ALA A 101 -36.15 -23.93 -7.01
N MET A 102 -35.76 -23.04 -6.10
CA MET A 102 -35.91 -21.58 -6.19
C MET A 102 -34.58 -20.85 -6.37
N SER A 103 -33.45 -21.57 -6.42
CA SER A 103 -32.10 -20.97 -6.58
C SER A 103 -31.96 -20.10 -7.84
N PRO A 104 -32.59 -20.36 -9.00
CA PRO A 104 -32.55 -19.46 -10.14
C PRO A 104 -33.20 -18.10 -9.89
N HIS A 105 -34.04 -17.98 -8.89
CA HIS A 105 -34.70 -16.75 -8.49
C HIS A 105 -33.84 -15.90 -7.51
N LEU A 106 -32.76 -16.43 -6.97
CA LEU A 106 -31.96 -15.78 -5.94
C LEU A 106 -31.36 -14.46 -6.44
N ARG A 107 -30.63 -14.49 -7.56
CA ARG A 107 -30.02 -13.30 -8.17
C ARG A 107 -31.05 -12.23 -8.59
N PRO A 108 -32.11 -12.59 -9.34
CA PRO A 108 -33.16 -11.63 -9.68
C PRO A 108 -33.87 -11.04 -8.45
N ALA A 109 -34.06 -11.83 -7.39
CA ALA A 109 -34.66 -11.36 -6.14
C ALA A 109 -33.78 -10.31 -5.47
N ILE A 110 -32.47 -10.59 -5.31
CA ILE A 110 -31.52 -9.63 -4.74
C ILE A 110 -31.51 -8.35 -5.58
N GLY A 111 -31.42 -8.45 -6.91
CA GLY A 111 -31.39 -7.28 -7.78
C GLY A 111 -32.68 -6.42 -7.68
N LYS A 112 -33.85 -7.04 -7.62
CA LYS A 112 -35.13 -6.31 -7.55
C LYS A 112 -35.50 -5.83 -6.15
N LEU A 113 -35.04 -6.50 -5.10
CA LEU A 113 -35.22 -6.08 -3.71
C LEU A 113 -34.19 -5.02 -3.28
N THR A 114 -33.16 -4.81 -4.08
CA THR A 114 -32.20 -3.73 -3.88
C THR A 114 -32.83 -2.40 -4.22
N ALA A 115 -32.74 -1.42 -3.32
CA ALA A 115 -33.19 -0.06 -3.58
C ALA A 115 -32.44 0.54 -4.77
N VAL A 116 -33.19 1.29 -5.61
CA VAL A 116 -32.59 1.91 -6.84
C VAL A 116 -31.87 3.21 -6.49
N GLU A 117 -32.20 3.82 -5.34
CA GLU A 117 -31.71 5.14 -4.95
C GLU A 117 -30.54 5.04 -3.97
N ASP A 118 -29.53 5.89 -4.18
CA ASP A 118 -28.42 6.19 -3.24
C ASP A 118 -27.52 5.02 -2.77
N ARG A 119 -27.11 4.16 -3.68
CA ARG A 119 -26.01 3.27 -3.36
C ARG A 119 -24.69 4.03 -3.37
N PRO A 120 -23.94 4.05 -2.26
CA PRO A 120 -22.60 4.59 -2.26
C PRO A 120 -21.72 3.84 -3.27
N GLN A 121 -21.06 4.61 -4.12
CA GLN A 121 -20.03 4.08 -5.01
C GLN A 121 -18.69 4.47 -4.42
N ARG A 122 -17.83 3.46 -4.22
CA ARG A 122 -16.44 3.69 -3.79
C ARG A 122 -15.47 3.20 -4.85
N ILE A 123 -14.31 3.84 -4.89
CA ILE A 123 -13.23 3.41 -5.77
C ILE A 123 -12.21 2.64 -4.93
N ARG A 124 -11.79 1.47 -5.42
CA ARG A 124 -10.76 0.65 -4.80
C ARG A 124 -9.45 0.75 -5.54
N TYR A 125 -8.41 1.05 -4.79
CA TYR A 125 -7.03 0.99 -5.25
C TYR A 125 -6.28 -0.12 -4.52
N TYR A 126 -5.42 -0.84 -5.24
CA TYR A 126 -4.56 -1.89 -4.67
C TYR A 126 -3.14 -1.40 -4.39
N ARG A 127 -2.95 -0.10 -4.31
CA ARG A 127 -1.65 0.56 -4.11
C ARG A 127 -1.79 1.82 -3.29
N THR A 128 -0.67 2.27 -2.75
CA THR A 128 -0.49 3.62 -2.19
C THR A 128 0.01 4.58 -3.28
N GLY A 129 0.34 5.81 -2.87
CA GLY A 129 1.03 6.80 -3.71
C GLY A 129 0.11 7.74 -4.46
N TRP A 130 0.68 8.53 -5.35
CA TRP A 130 -0.09 9.50 -6.11
C TRP A 130 -1.16 8.84 -6.98
N GLN A 131 -2.37 9.35 -6.88
CA GLN A 131 -3.50 8.84 -7.66
C GLN A 131 -3.23 9.01 -9.16
N ASP A 132 -2.81 10.22 -9.55
CA ASP A 132 -2.50 10.60 -10.91
C ASP A 132 -1.36 11.63 -10.99
N ASP A 133 -1.11 12.22 -12.16
CA ASP A 133 -0.06 13.21 -12.40
C ASP A 133 -0.47 14.65 -12.06
N SER A 134 -1.66 14.87 -11.50
CA SER A 134 -2.04 16.17 -10.92
C SER A 134 -1.36 16.40 -9.56
N TYR A 135 -1.02 15.32 -8.86
CA TYR A 135 -0.46 15.31 -7.51
C TYR A 135 -1.33 16.02 -6.47
N LEU A 136 -2.66 15.96 -6.67
CA LEU A 136 -3.64 16.54 -5.75
C LEU A 136 -4.17 15.51 -4.74
N SER A 137 -4.11 14.23 -5.07
CA SER A 137 -4.54 13.13 -4.21
C SER A 137 -3.45 12.09 -4.04
N PHE A 138 -3.19 11.71 -2.79
CA PHE A 138 -2.23 10.67 -2.41
C PHE A 138 -2.98 9.53 -1.71
N LEU A 139 -2.90 8.33 -2.27
CA LEU A 139 -3.60 7.15 -1.79
C LEU A 139 -2.89 6.55 -0.57
N MET A 140 -3.56 6.52 0.58
CA MET A 140 -3.08 5.95 1.83
C MET A 140 -4.25 5.31 2.59
N PRO A 141 -4.13 4.09 3.14
CA PRO A 141 -5.18 3.49 3.97
C PRO A 141 -5.60 4.42 5.11
N GLY A 142 -6.90 4.57 5.32
CA GLY A 142 -7.45 5.40 6.40
C GLY A 142 -7.62 6.89 6.07
N MET A 143 -7.45 7.30 4.80
CA MET A 143 -7.60 8.71 4.41
C MET A 143 -9.05 9.22 4.46
N ASP A 144 -9.96 8.48 3.87
CA ASP A 144 -11.37 8.84 3.76
C ASP A 144 -12.25 7.58 3.59
N ASP A 145 -13.57 7.76 3.73
CA ASP A 145 -14.54 6.69 3.59
C ASP A 145 -14.96 6.43 2.14
N THR A 146 -14.58 7.28 1.20
CA THR A 146 -14.99 7.18 -0.21
C THR A 146 -14.02 6.38 -1.04
N THR A 147 -12.76 6.27 -0.60
CA THR A 147 -11.67 5.59 -1.29
C THR A 147 -11.18 4.38 -0.48
N LEU A 148 -11.22 3.20 -1.09
CA LEU A 148 -10.73 1.99 -0.47
C LEU A 148 -9.30 1.71 -0.93
N ILE A 149 -8.36 1.71 0.00
CA ILE A 149 -6.98 1.32 -0.28
C ILE A 149 -6.74 -0.08 0.29
N SER A 150 -6.66 -1.06 -0.62
CA SER A 150 -6.50 -2.49 -0.28
C SER A 150 -5.07 -2.94 -0.49
N VAL A 151 -4.21 -2.70 0.49
CA VAL A 151 -2.82 -3.17 0.51
C VAL A 151 -2.64 -4.30 1.54
N PRO A 152 -1.65 -5.18 1.37
CA PRO A 152 -1.36 -6.23 2.35
C PRO A 152 -1.07 -5.65 3.74
N ARG A 153 -1.62 -6.24 4.80
CA ARG A 153 -1.46 -5.76 6.19
C ARG A 153 -0.01 -5.64 6.63
N GLN A 154 0.88 -6.50 6.12
CA GLN A 154 2.31 -6.50 6.43
C GLN A 154 3.02 -5.21 5.98
N ILE A 155 2.42 -4.42 5.09
CA ILE A 155 3.00 -3.15 4.65
C ILE A 155 2.72 -2.01 5.65
N ALA A 156 1.77 -2.14 6.53
CA ALA A 156 1.44 -1.28 7.67
C ALA A 156 1.28 0.24 7.37
N TYR A 157 1.17 0.65 6.10
CA TYR A 157 0.89 2.04 5.75
C TYR A 157 -0.50 2.44 6.21
N THR A 158 -0.59 3.60 6.85
CA THR A 158 -1.87 4.20 7.23
C THR A 158 -1.73 5.71 7.39
N ALA A 159 -2.79 6.43 7.09
CA ALA A 159 -2.92 7.83 7.45
C ALA A 159 -2.84 7.99 8.98
N PRO A 160 -2.39 9.15 9.50
CA PRO A 160 -2.28 9.36 10.92
C PRO A 160 -3.65 9.29 11.61
N ASP A 161 -3.66 8.76 12.82
CA ASP A 161 -4.80 8.90 13.72
C ASP A 161 -5.05 10.40 14.00
N PRO A 162 -6.31 10.86 14.13
CA PRO A 162 -6.61 12.25 14.51
C PRO A 162 -5.96 12.71 15.82
N GLN A 163 -5.53 11.79 16.68
CA GLN A 163 -4.81 12.08 17.92
C GLN A 163 -3.29 12.16 17.74
N ALA A 164 -2.76 11.83 16.57
CA ALA A 164 -1.34 11.91 16.30
C ALA A 164 -0.85 13.37 16.35
N ASN A 165 0.14 13.63 17.19
CA ASN A 165 0.66 14.97 17.46
C ASN A 165 1.94 15.22 16.65
N ILE A 166 1.91 16.21 15.77
CA ILE A 166 3.05 16.53 14.90
C ILE A 166 4.28 17.00 15.70
N GLU A 167 4.11 17.72 16.80
CA GLU A 167 5.24 18.21 17.62
C GLU A 167 5.98 17.04 18.26
N LEU A 168 5.24 16.08 18.83
CA LEU A 168 5.85 14.86 19.36
C LEU A 168 6.51 14.03 18.26
N GLY A 169 5.89 13.99 17.08
CA GLY A 169 6.47 13.35 15.91
C GLY A 169 7.77 14.01 15.45
N LEU A 170 7.86 15.34 15.46
CA LEU A 170 9.09 16.08 15.15
C LEU A 170 10.19 15.84 16.17
N ILE A 171 9.85 15.79 17.46
CA ILE A 171 10.80 15.42 18.52
C ILE A 171 11.31 13.99 18.29
N SER A 172 10.42 13.05 18.00
CA SER A 172 10.78 11.67 17.69
C SER A 172 11.69 11.59 16.47
N LEU A 173 11.40 12.34 15.40
CA LEU A 173 12.25 12.40 14.21
C LEU A 173 13.63 12.97 14.51
N THR A 174 13.73 14.04 15.27
CA THR A 174 15.02 14.64 15.67
C THR A 174 15.84 13.65 16.49
N ASN A 175 15.21 13.01 17.50
CA ASN A 175 15.87 12.00 18.30
C ASN A 175 16.34 10.81 17.45
N LEU A 176 15.58 10.43 16.43
CA LEU A 176 15.94 9.35 15.51
C LEU A 176 17.15 9.74 14.63
N VAL A 177 17.24 10.99 14.19
CA VAL A 177 18.41 11.49 13.45
C VAL A 177 19.64 11.49 14.34
N ASP A 178 19.53 11.96 15.57
CA ASP A 178 20.64 12.10 16.52
C ASP A 178 20.99 10.80 17.25
N ALA A 179 20.13 9.77 17.16
CA ALA A 179 20.38 8.44 17.74
C ALA A 179 21.66 7.77 17.22
N MET A 180 22.10 8.15 16.04
CA MET A 180 23.38 7.77 15.45
C MET A 180 24.10 9.05 14.99
N LYS A 181 25.28 8.90 14.37
CA LYS A 181 25.97 10.05 13.77
C LYS A 181 25.12 10.64 12.65
N PRO A 182 24.83 11.94 12.63
CA PRO A 182 23.98 12.56 11.60
C PRO A 182 24.43 12.29 10.16
N GLU A 183 25.74 12.12 9.93
CA GLU A 183 26.27 11.75 8.61
C GLU A 183 25.78 10.38 8.11
N LEU A 184 25.38 9.51 9.02
CA LEU A 184 24.83 8.18 8.71
C LEU A 184 23.29 8.22 8.57
N THR A 185 22.61 8.95 9.44
CA THR A 185 21.14 8.97 9.50
C THR A 185 20.52 9.90 8.46
N THR A 186 21.13 11.06 8.20
CA THR A 186 20.66 12.05 7.21
C THR A 186 20.38 11.44 5.83
N PRO A 187 21.28 10.65 5.21
CA PRO A 187 21.00 10.03 3.92
C PRO A 187 19.83 9.05 3.95
N ILE A 188 19.63 8.34 5.09
CA ILE A 188 18.53 7.39 5.23
C ILE A 188 17.21 8.17 5.40
N VAL A 189 17.19 9.19 6.23
CA VAL A 189 16.00 10.05 6.41
C VAL A 189 15.63 10.74 5.10
N ALA A 190 16.59 11.27 4.35
CA ALA A 190 16.36 11.80 3.00
C ALA A 190 15.69 10.77 2.09
N ALA A 191 16.16 9.51 2.13
CA ALA A 191 15.60 8.43 1.32
C ALA A 191 14.20 8.01 1.77
N LEU A 192 13.84 8.18 3.05
CA LEU A 192 12.49 7.96 3.52
C LEU A 192 11.49 9.00 2.97
N PHE A 193 11.87 10.27 2.93
CA PHE A 193 11.04 11.34 2.37
C PHE A 193 11.06 11.42 0.85
N MET A 194 12.03 10.75 0.20
CA MET A 194 12.24 10.79 -1.25
C MET A 194 11.06 10.25 -2.07
N PRO A 195 10.46 9.08 -1.78
CA PRO A 195 9.51 8.44 -2.70
C PRO A 195 8.34 9.35 -3.12
N PRO A 196 7.64 10.05 -2.21
CA PRO A 196 6.52 10.90 -2.60
C PRO A 196 6.94 12.11 -3.47
N MET A 197 8.18 12.60 -3.35
CA MET A 197 8.62 13.77 -4.12
C MET A 197 9.08 13.44 -5.55
N LEU A 198 9.49 12.20 -5.83
CA LEU A 198 10.14 11.87 -7.11
C LEU A 198 9.28 12.21 -8.33
N ARG A 199 8.01 11.84 -8.33
CA ARG A 199 7.11 12.12 -9.46
C ARG A 199 6.78 13.62 -9.59
N PRO A 200 6.37 14.35 -8.54
CA PRO A 200 6.19 15.80 -8.59
C PRO A 200 7.43 16.57 -9.06
N ALA A 201 8.62 16.05 -8.74
CA ALA A 201 9.89 16.63 -9.19
C ALA A 201 10.26 16.27 -10.64
N GLY A 202 9.51 15.39 -11.31
CA GLY A 202 9.87 14.87 -12.64
C GLY A 202 11.03 13.85 -12.60
N LEU A 203 11.33 13.28 -11.44
CA LEU A 203 12.44 12.36 -11.19
C LEU A 203 11.95 10.90 -10.95
N GLY A 204 10.79 10.53 -11.43
CA GLY A 204 10.17 9.22 -11.14
C GLY A 204 11.00 7.98 -11.55
N ASN A 205 12.01 8.16 -12.40
CA ASN A 205 12.94 7.11 -12.80
C ASN A 205 14.26 7.11 -11.99
N GLU A 206 14.52 8.15 -11.19
CA GLU A 206 15.74 8.29 -10.39
C GLU A 206 15.53 7.64 -9.02
N ARG A 207 15.58 6.30 -8.98
CA ARG A 207 15.37 5.52 -7.77
C ARG A 207 16.67 4.94 -7.28
N VAL A 208 16.82 4.93 -5.96
CA VAL A 208 18.00 4.42 -5.27
C VAL A 208 17.56 3.54 -4.10
N ALA A 209 18.21 2.40 -3.89
CA ALA A 209 18.04 1.62 -2.67
C ALA A 209 18.94 2.15 -1.57
N VAL A 210 18.51 2.04 -0.32
CA VAL A 210 19.37 2.28 0.85
C VAL A 210 19.65 0.95 1.52
N PHE A 211 20.91 0.69 1.83
CA PHE A 211 21.32 -0.48 2.58
C PHE A 211 21.97 -0.05 3.89
N ILE A 212 21.34 -0.41 5.00
CA ILE A 212 21.85 -0.18 6.35
C ILE A 212 22.59 -1.44 6.78
N ALA A 213 23.92 -1.41 6.66
CA ALA A 213 24.79 -2.48 7.08
C ALA A 213 25.14 -2.36 8.57
N GLY A 214 25.49 -3.47 9.21
CA GLY A 214 26.01 -3.48 10.57
C GLY A 214 25.94 -4.85 11.20
N ARG A 215 26.73 -5.07 12.24
CA ARG A 215 26.74 -6.33 12.99
C ARG A 215 25.42 -6.60 13.69
N THR A 216 25.15 -7.85 14.05
CA THR A 216 24.01 -8.17 14.92
C THR A 216 24.08 -7.37 16.21
N GLY A 217 22.98 -6.66 16.55
CA GLY A 217 22.89 -5.81 17.72
C GLY A 217 23.34 -4.35 17.51
N SER A 218 23.64 -3.93 16.26
CA SER A 218 23.97 -2.54 15.92
C SER A 218 22.73 -1.62 15.77
N LEU A 219 21.58 -2.02 16.28
CA LEU A 219 20.30 -1.26 16.31
C LEU A 219 19.69 -0.92 14.92
N LYS A 220 20.25 -1.42 13.81
CA LYS A 220 19.79 -1.09 12.44
C LYS A 220 18.32 -1.41 12.19
N THR A 221 17.83 -2.59 12.61
CA THR A 221 16.42 -2.98 12.44
C THR A 221 15.51 -2.10 13.29
N SER A 222 15.83 -1.91 14.57
CA SER A 222 15.04 -1.06 15.48
C SER A 222 14.96 0.38 14.97
N TRP A 223 16.07 0.95 14.52
CA TRP A 223 16.12 2.28 13.93
C TRP A 223 15.27 2.36 12.67
N ALA A 224 15.42 1.41 11.74
CA ALA A 224 14.68 1.40 10.48
C ALA A 224 13.17 1.23 10.68
N GLN A 225 12.74 0.37 11.62
CA GLN A 225 11.34 0.20 11.98
C GLN A 225 10.73 1.50 12.54
N THR A 226 11.44 2.13 13.49
CA THR A 226 11.02 3.41 14.06
C THR A 226 10.88 4.48 12.97
N ALA A 227 11.86 4.57 12.06
CA ALA A 227 11.84 5.49 10.93
C ALA A 227 10.66 5.24 9.98
N MET A 228 10.30 3.98 9.73
CA MET A 228 9.14 3.63 8.90
C MET A 228 7.81 4.04 9.52
N CYS A 229 7.75 4.32 10.82
CA CYS A 229 6.55 4.85 11.48
C CYS A 229 6.14 6.23 10.94
N LEU A 230 6.99 6.93 10.17
CA LEU A 230 6.60 8.07 9.33
C LEU A 230 5.40 7.77 8.40
N TYR A 231 5.17 6.51 8.08
CA TYR A 231 4.13 6.07 7.15
C TYR A 231 3.09 5.14 7.76
N GLY A 232 3.14 4.96 9.08
CA GLY A 232 2.16 4.21 9.84
C GLY A 232 2.74 3.61 11.11
N PRO A 233 2.07 3.74 12.26
CA PRO A 233 2.57 3.24 13.56
C PRO A 233 2.72 1.71 13.60
N GLY A 234 2.03 0.99 12.73
CA GLY A 234 2.12 -0.48 12.62
C GLY A 234 3.50 -1.01 12.25
N PHE A 235 4.40 -0.16 11.71
CA PHE A 235 5.79 -0.57 11.44
C PHE A 235 6.62 -0.80 12.70
N ALA A 236 6.19 -0.32 13.87
CA ALA A 236 6.84 -0.64 15.13
C ALA A 236 6.73 -2.14 15.50
N SER A 237 5.76 -2.88 14.92
CA SER A 237 5.59 -4.31 15.18
C SER A 237 6.52 -5.18 14.32
N ASN A 238 7.15 -6.16 14.96
CA ASN A 238 7.95 -7.18 14.27
C ASN A 238 7.15 -8.06 13.31
N ASP A 239 5.83 -8.16 13.50
CA ASP A 239 4.93 -8.95 12.64
C ASP A 239 4.80 -8.37 11.23
N ASN A 240 5.13 -7.09 11.06
CA ASN A 240 5.07 -6.38 9.79
C ASN A 240 6.42 -6.29 9.07
N LEU A 241 7.46 -6.95 9.55
CA LEU A 241 8.77 -7.00 8.92
C LEU A 241 8.80 -7.99 7.75
N LEU A 242 9.21 -7.50 6.59
CA LEU A 242 9.48 -8.34 5.41
C LEU A 242 10.90 -8.89 5.47
N LYS A 243 11.08 -10.09 6.01
CA LYS A 243 12.40 -10.76 6.15
C LYS A 243 12.70 -11.61 4.93
N LEU A 244 13.67 -11.20 4.12
CA LEU A 244 14.06 -11.94 2.93
C LEU A 244 14.72 -13.28 3.31
N GLY A 245 14.13 -14.40 2.83
CA GLY A 245 14.63 -15.77 3.05
C GLY A 245 14.17 -16.43 4.34
N GLU A 246 13.67 -15.69 5.33
CA GLU A 246 13.17 -16.25 6.60
C GLU A 246 11.63 -16.23 6.72
N GLY A 247 10.96 -15.39 5.97
CA GLY A 247 9.49 -15.24 6.01
C GLY A 247 8.88 -14.77 4.71
N ALA A 248 9.68 -14.21 3.79
CA ALA A 248 9.22 -13.76 2.50
C ALA A 248 10.14 -14.24 1.37
N THR A 249 9.53 -14.78 0.32
CA THR A 249 10.24 -15.08 -0.92
C THR A 249 10.45 -13.81 -1.74
N ARG A 250 11.39 -13.82 -2.70
CA ARG A 250 11.58 -12.73 -3.66
C ARG A 250 10.27 -12.33 -4.34
N ASN A 251 9.46 -13.30 -4.78
CA ASN A 251 8.19 -13.04 -5.44
C ASN A 251 7.16 -12.38 -4.50
N ALA A 252 7.15 -12.76 -3.23
CA ALA A 252 6.31 -12.13 -2.23
C ALA A 252 6.72 -10.65 -2.02
N ILE A 253 8.02 -10.37 -1.88
CA ILE A 253 8.50 -8.99 -1.73
C ILE A 253 8.19 -8.15 -2.99
N MET A 254 8.33 -8.71 -4.19
CA MET A 254 7.93 -8.03 -5.43
C MET A 254 6.42 -7.75 -5.46
N ALA A 255 5.60 -8.66 -4.93
CA ALA A 255 4.16 -8.41 -4.79
C ALA A 255 3.87 -7.25 -3.82
N PHE A 256 4.57 -7.21 -2.67
CA PHE A 256 4.48 -6.08 -1.74
C PHE A 256 4.95 -4.76 -2.37
N ALA A 257 6.07 -4.78 -3.08
CA ALA A 257 6.62 -3.62 -3.77
C ALA A 257 5.63 -3.02 -4.80
N ALA A 258 4.83 -3.86 -5.44
CA ALA A 258 3.78 -3.43 -6.37
C ALA A 258 2.59 -2.72 -5.67
N HIS A 259 2.44 -2.85 -4.37
CA HIS A 259 1.44 -2.12 -3.59
C HIS A 259 2.00 -0.83 -2.96
N ALA A 260 3.32 -0.72 -2.80
CA ALA A 260 4.02 0.37 -2.12
C ALA A 260 4.41 1.50 -3.09
N HIS A 261 3.47 1.99 -3.92
CA HIS A 261 3.79 3.06 -4.86
C HIS A 261 4.11 4.36 -4.12
N ASP A 262 5.17 5.03 -4.57
CA ASP A 262 5.63 6.32 -4.06
C ASP A 262 5.89 6.31 -2.52
N MET A 263 6.31 5.14 -2.00
CA MET A 263 6.56 4.87 -0.58
C MET A 263 7.91 4.18 -0.38
N PRO A 264 8.57 4.30 0.79
CA PRO A 264 9.69 3.45 1.15
C PRO A 264 9.20 2.03 1.48
N LEU A 265 9.97 1.00 1.16
CA LEU A 265 9.67 -0.39 1.51
C LEU A 265 10.80 -0.98 2.34
N LEU A 266 10.54 -1.30 3.61
CA LEU A 266 11.51 -1.92 4.49
C LEU A 266 11.63 -3.41 4.22
N ILE A 267 12.87 -3.86 3.96
CA ILE A 267 13.24 -5.27 3.79
C ILE A 267 14.32 -5.59 4.82
N ASP A 268 13.98 -6.40 5.81
CA ASP A 268 14.84 -6.66 6.95
C ASP A 268 15.68 -7.94 6.79
N ASN A 269 16.82 -7.94 7.48
CA ASN A 269 17.65 -9.12 7.75
C ASN A 269 18.19 -9.83 6.52
N TYR A 270 18.69 -9.06 5.52
CA TYR A 270 19.39 -9.67 4.40
C TYR A 270 20.65 -10.42 4.87
N LYS A 271 20.76 -11.70 4.47
CA LYS A 271 21.92 -12.57 4.75
C LYS A 271 22.49 -13.14 3.45
N PRO A 272 23.75 -12.80 3.09
CA PRO A 272 24.32 -13.19 1.80
C PRO A 272 24.60 -14.70 1.66
N ASN A 273 24.70 -15.42 2.79
CA ASN A 273 25.20 -16.80 2.81
C ASN A 273 24.12 -17.89 2.89
N THR A 274 22.85 -17.56 2.75
CA THR A 274 21.72 -18.51 2.79
C THR A 274 21.31 -18.92 1.37
N GLY A 275 21.78 -20.07 0.88
CA GLY A 275 21.36 -20.65 -0.41
C GLY A 275 21.58 -19.73 -1.63
N ASN A 276 20.55 -19.50 -2.44
CA ASN A 276 20.58 -18.59 -3.59
C ASN A 276 20.48 -17.10 -3.22
N GLY A 277 20.59 -16.77 -1.93
CA GLY A 277 20.28 -15.45 -1.38
C GLY A 277 21.00 -14.26 -2.03
N LYS A 278 22.25 -14.44 -2.49
CA LYS A 278 22.99 -13.38 -3.19
C LYS A 278 22.33 -12.95 -4.50
N HIS A 279 22.08 -13.91 -5.38
CA HIS A 279 21.46 -13.65 -6.70
C HIS A 279 20.02 -13.15 -6.56
N ASP A 280 19.29 -13.69 -5.57
CA ASP A 280 17.92 -13.29 -5.33
C ASP A 280 17.82 -11.84 -4.86
N PHE A 281 18.72 -11.37 -3.97
CA PHE A 281 18.76 -10.00 -3.50
C PHE A 281 19.11 -9.00 -4.61
N VAL A 282 20.21 -9.24 -5.33
CA VAL A 282 20.66 -8.36 -6.42
C VAL A 282 19.57 -8.23 -7.48
N ASN A 283 18.98 -9.35 -7.89
CA ASN A 283 17.88 -9.36 -8.84
C ASN A 283 16.62 -8.68 -8.30
N LEU A 284 16.34 -8.82 -6.99
CA LEU A 284 15.20 -8.16 -6.34
C LEU A 284 15.36 -6.65 -6.40
N ILE A 285 16.50 -6.12 -5.92
CA ILE A 285 16.78 -4.68 -5.93
C ILE A 285 16.77 -4.12 -7.35
N HIS A 286 17.40 -4.83 -8.30
CA HIS A 286 17.39 -4.44 -9.70
C HIS A 286 15.96 -4.32 -10.25
N ASN A 287 15.11 -5.32 -10.03
CA ASN A 287 13.73 -5.31 -10.52
C ASN A 287 12.89 -4.21 -9.87
N ILE A 288 13.06 -3.97 -8.55
CA ILE A 288 12.36 -2.88 -7.87
C ILE A 288 12.74 -1.53 -8.47
N LEU A 289 14.04 -1.28 -8.65
CA LEU A 289 14.54 0.00 -9.16
C LEU A 289 14.26 0.23 -10.64
N GLU A 290 14.13 -0.83 -11.44
CA GLU A 290 13.74 -0.75 -12.86
C GLU A 290 12.21 -0.66 -13.07
N GLY A 291 11.43 -0.72 -11.99
CA GLY A 291 10.00 -0.44 -12.04
C GLY A 291 9.11 -1.65 -12.24
N GLY A 292 9.59 -2.85 -12.05
CA GLY A 292 8.76 -4.05 -12.07
C GLY A 292 9.45 -5.30 -12.59
N ASP A 293 8.73 -6.41 -12.57
CA ASP A 293 9.23 -7.69 -13.05
C ASP A 293 9.27 -7.74 -14.59
N ARG A 294 10.12 -8.62 -15.14
CA ARG A 294 10.20 -8.83 -16.59
C ARG A 294 8.83 -9.23 -17.15
N LYS A 295 8.46 -8.64 -18.29
CA LYS A 295 7.25 -9.03 -19.03
C LYS A 295 7.24 -10.54 -19.23
N ARG A 296 6.27 -11.23 -18.64
CA ARG A 296 6.05 -12.66 -18.82
C ARG A 296 4.83 -12.85 -19.71
N SER A 297 4.93 -13.72 -20.72
CA SER A 297 3.77 -14.17 -21.47
C SER A 297 2.91 -15.11 -20.61
N SER A 298 1.59 -15.00 -20.74
CA SER A 298 0.67 -16.03 -20.27
C SER A 298 0.83 -17.31 -21.10
N ARG A 299 0.22 -18.43 -20.67
CA ARG A 299 0.18 -19.66 -21.46
C ARG A 299 -0.48 -19.46 -22.84
N ASP A 300 -1.33 -18.45 -22.96
CA ASP A 300 -2.10 -18.12 -24.17
C ASP A 300 -1.39 -17.07 -25.05
N GLY A 301 -0.12 -16.74 -24.75
CA GLY A 301 0.70 -15.81 -25.55
C GLY A 301 0.43 -14.32 -25.29
N GLU A 302 -0.51 -13.97 -24.42
CA GLU A 302 -0.75 -12.59 -24.01
C GLU A 302 0.29 -12.13 -22.99
N LEU A 303 0.69 -10.87 -23.07
CA LEU A 303 1.55 -10.27 -22.05
C LEU A 303 0.74 -10.10 -20.76
N ARG A 304 1.17 -10.75 -19.68
CA ARG A 304 0.60 -10.46 -18.36
C ARG A 304 0.87 -9.00 -18.02
N ASP A 305 -0.13 -8.32 -17.46
CA ASP A 305 0.05 -6.98 -16.93
C ASP A 305 1.22 -6.98 -15.94
N THR A 306 2.28 -6.26 -16.31
CA THR A 306 3.44 -6.08 -15.45
C THR A 306 3.03 -5.18 -14.31
N LYS A 307 3.05 -5.70 -13.09
CA LYS A 307 2.80 -4.87 -11.90
C LYS A 307 3.89 -3.81 -11.84
N LEU A 308 3.48 -2.56 -11.99
CA LEU A 308 4.37 -1.42 -11.88
C LEU A 308 4.86 -1.32 -10.43
N VAL A 309 6.16 -1.09 -10.23
CA VAL A 309 6.78 -0.90 -8.93
C VAL A 309 7.35 0.51 -8.85
N ARG A 310 7.04 1.25 -7.79
CA ARG A 310 7.48 2.64 -7.59
C ARG A 310 7.96 2.93 -6.17
N CYS A 311 8.36 1.91 -5.42
CA CYS A 311 8.90 2.09 -4.08
C CYS A 311 10.41 2.34 -4.07
N ILE A 312 10.89 2.84 -2.94
CA ILE A 312 12.31 2.93 -2.60
C ILE A 312 12.61 1.85 -1.54
N PRO A 313 13.43 0.83 -1.85
CA PRO A 313 13.78 -0.18 -0.86
C PRO A 313 14.76 0.37 0.17
N ILE A 314 14.41 0.18 1.44
CA ILE A 314 15.28 0.38 2.61
C ILE A 314 15.61 -1.02 3.12
N VAL A 315 16.86 -1.42 3.06
CA VAL A 315 17.27 -2.78 3.39
C VAL A 315 18.17 -2.77 4.60
N THR A 316 17.96 -3.70 5.54
CA THR A 316 18.93 -3.93 6.63
C THR A 316 19.65 -5.27 6.42
N GLY A 317 20.90 -5.33 6.81
CA GLY A 317 21.69 -6.56 6.68
C GLY A 317 23.04 -6.48 7.40
N GLU A 318 23.76 -7.60 7.42
CA GLU A 318 25.10 -7.62 8.03
C GLU A 318 26.17 -7.23 6.99
N ASP A 319 26.08 -7.78 5.79
CA ASP A 319 27.04 -7.58 4.71
C ASP A 319 26.36 -7.33 3.37
N LEU A 320 26.97 -6.51 2.54
CA LEU A 320 26.56 -6.32 1.14
C LEU A 320 27.03 -7.47 0.25
N PRO A 321 26.24 -7.84 -0.77
CA PRO A 321 26.76 -8.71 -1.84
C PRO A 321 27.92 -8.03 -2.55
N ARG A 322 29.05 -8.74 -2.72
CA ARG A 322 30.28 -8.17 -3.28
C ARG A 322 30.45 -8.41 -4.80
N ASP A 323 29.57 -9.14 -5.43
CA ASP A 323 29.84 -9.77 -6.72
C ASP A 323 29.33 -9.02 -7.96
N ASP A 324 28.55 -7.94 -7.80
CA ASP A 324 28.04 -7.15 -8.94
C ASP A 324 28.17 -5.65 -8.69
N ALA A 325 29.25 -5.07 -9.22
CA ALA A 325 29.53 -3.63 -9.10
C ALA A 325 28.40 -2.74 -9.67
N ALA A 326 27.70 -3.21 -10.71
CA ALA A 326 26.63 -2.44 -11.32
C ALA A 326 25.36 -2.37 -10.42
N SER A 327 25.09 -3.44 -9.68
CA SER A 327 23.98 -3.48 -8.72
C SER A 327 24.31 -2.72 -7.44
N ILE A 328 25.55 -2.83 -6.96
CA ILE A 328 26.03 -2.06 -5.80
C ILE A 328 25.98 -0.56 -6.08
N ALA A 329 26.30 -0.15 -7.30
CA ALA A 329 26.20 1.27 -7.71
C ALA A 329 24.78 1.86 -7.66
N ARG A 330 23.74 1.03 -7.48
CA ARG A 330 22.34 1.47 -7.29
C ARG A 330 21.95 1.63 -5.82
N ILE A 331 22.86 1.39 -4.91
CA ILE A 331 22.63 1.32 -3.48
C ILE A 331 23.41 2.42 -2.77
N LEU A 332 22.76 3.17 -1.91
CA LEU A 332 23.40 4.00 -0.89
C LEU A 332 23.69 3.11 0.31
N LEU A 333 24.98 2.86 0.56
CA LEU A 333 25.43 2.09 1.70
C LEU A 333 25.67 2.99 2.90
N VAL A 334 25.03 2.67 4.01
CA VAL A 334 25.29 3.28 5.32
C VAL A 334 25.66 2.17 6.30
N THR A 335 26.71 2.35 7.08
CA THR A 335 27.14 1.34 8.06
C THR A 335 26.93 1.85 9.49
N PHE A 336 26.11 1.13 10.25
CA PHE A 336 25.93 1.36 11.67
C PHE A 336 26.97 0.55 12.48
N ASP A 337 27.73 1.22 13.32
CA ASP A 337 28.81 0.67 14.15
C ASP A 337 28.49 0.70 15.65
N TRP A 338 27.19 0.83 16.01
CA TRP A 338 26.77 0.83 17.41
C TRP A 338 27.20 -0.44 18.14
N GLN A 339 27.69 -0.27 19.37
CA GLN A 339 28.18 -1.41 20.14
C GLN A 339 27.02 -2.16 20.80
N ARG A 340 27.05 -3.49 20.69
CA ARG A 340 25.98 -4.33 21.22
C ARG A 340 25.91 -4.20 22.74
N GLY A 341 24.70 -3.91 23.26
CA GLY A 341 24.42 -3.80 24.69
C GLY A 341 24.62 -2.40 25.26
N GLU A 342 25.10 -1.43 24.48
CA GLU A 342 25.06 -0.04 24.89
C GLU A 342 23.64 0.52 24.73
N PRO A 343 23.11 1.21 25.78
CA PRO A 343 21.80 1.88 25.67
C PRO A 343 21.88 3.03 24.66
N ASN A 344 20.79 3.28 23.96
CA ASN A 344 20.64 4.44 23.11
C ASN A 344 19.35 5.18 23.49
N ASP A 345 19.51 6.15 24.40
CA ASP A 345 18.38 6.86 24.99
C ASP A 345 17.59 7.66 23.95
N LEU A 346 18.25 8.20 22.93
CA LEU A 346 17.60 8.92 21.84
C LEU A 346 16.75 7.99 20.99
N LEU A 347 17.26 6.81 20.63
CA LEU A 347 16.46 5.82 19.91
C LEU A 347 15.29 5.33 20.75
N THR A 348 15.50 5.09 22.05
CA THR A 348 14.43 4.70 22.97
C THR A 348 13.34 5.77 23.04
N SER A 349 13.72 7.04 23.22
CA SER A 349 12.78 8.16 23.21
C SER A 349 12.05 8.31 21.87
N ALA A 350 12.74 8.09 20.75
CA ALA A 350 12.10 8.09 19.43
C ALA A 350 11.07 6.96 19.28
N GLN A 351 11.34 5.78 19.86
CA GLN A 351 10.42 4.64 19.85
C GLN A 351 9.17 4.88 20.71
N GLU A 352 9.33 5.50 21.89
CA GLU A 352 8.22 5.84 22.79
C GLU A 352 7.20 6.78 22.14
N ASN A 353 7.61 7.64 21.23
CA ASN A 353 6.77 8.58 20.49
C ASN A 353 6.59 8.22 19.02
N SER A 354 6.93 6.99 18.62
CA SER A 354 6.94 6.58 17.22
C SER A 354 5.56 6.59 16.55
N GLU A 355 4.48 6.44 17.33
CA GLU A 355 3.11 6.53 16.83
C GLU A 355 2.77 7.93 16.27
N HIS A 356 3.49 8.97 16.71
CA HIS A 356 3.30 10.34 16.25
C HIS A 356 4.11 10.67 14.99
N LEU A 357 5.09 9.85 14.59
CA LEU A 357 5.88 10.06 13.37
C LEU A 357 5.01 10.08 12.12
N CYS A 358 3.89 9.34 12.10
CA CYS A 358 2.99 9.33 10.95
C CYS A 358 2.36 10.70 10.67
N ALA A 359 2.19 11.57 11.69
CA ALA A 359 1.75 12.94 11.47
C ALA A 359 2.80 13.76 10.70
N VAL A 360 4.10 13.51 10.92
CA VAL A 360 5.19 14.17 10.20
C VAL A 360 5.24 13.70 8.74
N GLY A 361 5.18 12.39 8.51
CA GLY A 361 5.13 11.82 7.15
C GLY A 361 3.91 12.31 6.36
N TRP A 362 2.76 12.46 7.04
CA TRP A 362 1.55 13.00 6.41
C TRP A 362 1.68 14.50 6.12
N ALA A 363 2.23 15.30 7.03
CA ALA A 363 2.49 16.72 6.79
C ALA A 363 3.39 16.93 5.56
N TRP A 364 4.39 16.07 5.35
CA TRP A 364 5.20 16.05 4.14
C TRP A 364 4.37 15.80 2.87
N ILE A 365 3.50 14.81 2.88
CA ILE A 365 2.62 14.48 1.75
C ILE A 365 1.66 15.65 1.47
N GLU A 366 1.05 16.21 2.52
CA GLU A 366 0.13 17.35 2.40
C GLU A 366 0.82 18.59 1.82
N TRP A 367 2.06 18.86 2.25
CA TRP A 367 2.83 19.96 1.68
C TRP A 367 3.13 19.71 0.19
N LEU A 368 3.52 18.51 -0.19
CA LEU A 368 3.72 18.16 -1.61
C LEU A 368 2.44 18.25 -2.43
N ARG A 369 1.25 18.10 -1.83
CA ARG A 369 -0.06 18.33 -2.46
C ARG A 369 -0.38 19.82 -2.64
N SER A 370 0.22 20.71 -1.87
CA SER A 370 0.04 22.16 -1.98
C SER A 370 0.70 22.73 -3.24
N ASP A 371 0.28 23.92 -3.65
CA ASP A 371 0.93 24.62 -4.77
C ASP A 371 2.39 24.93 -4.47
N GLU A 372 2.70 25.33 -3.23
CA GLU A 372 4.05 25.61 -2.75
C GLU A 372 4.94 24.38 -2.87
N GLY A 373 4.53 23.26 -2.30
CA GLY A 373 5.31 22.02 -2.31
C GLY A 373 5.52 21.47 -3.72
N ARG A 374 4.48 21.51 -4.58
CA ARG A 374 4.62 21.13 -5.99
C ARG A 374 5.60 22.04 -6.74
N CYS A 375 5.56 23.34 -6.50
CA CYS A 375 6.52 24.28 -7.09
C CYS A 375 7.95 24.01 -6.61
N ALA A 376 8.14 23.78 -5.31
CA ALA A 376 9.43 23.45 -4.71
C ALA A 376 9.98 22.11 -5.27
N ALA A 377 9.15 21.07 -5.35
CA ALA A 377 9.54 19.80 -5.94
C ALA A 377 9.98 19.93 -7.40
N ARG A 378 9.23 20.67 -8.23
CA ARG A 378 9.61 20.95 -9.63
C ARG A 378 10.92 21.71 -9.73
N ALA A 379 11.15 22.68 -8.85
CA ALA A 379 12.40 23.45 -8.80
C ALA A 379 13.60 22.55 -8.43
N ALA A 380 13.40 21.65 -7.43
CA ALA A 380 14.39 20.65 -7.08
C ALA A 380 14.73 19.73 -8.27
N GLY A 381 13.72 19.24 -8.98
CA GLY A 381 13.90 18.41 -10.17
C GLY A 381 14.71 19.09 -11.27
N LYS A 382 14.50 20.38 -11.49
CA LYS A 382 15.29 21.17 -12.46
C LYS A 382 16.77 21.32 -12.05
N SER A 383 17.08 21.22 -10.75
CA SER A 383 18.46 21.31 -10.25
C SER A 383 19.22 19.98 -10.37
N PHE A 384 18.52 18.86 -10.57
CA PHE A 384 19.09 17.52 -10.60
C PHE A 384 20.28 17.36 -11.59
N PRO A 385 20.18 17.78 -12.89
CA PRO A 385 21.29 17.59 -13.83
C PRO A 385 22.58 18.29 -13.38
N ARG A 386 22.46 19.49 -12.81
CA ARG A 386 23.59 20.23 -12.27
C ARG A 386 24.24 19.48 -11.10
N LEU A 387 23.46 19.09 -10.11
CA LEU A 387 23.96 18.36 -8.95
C LEU A 387 24.61 17.03 -9.33
N ARG A 388 24.00 16.28 -10.26
CA ARG A 388 24.58 15.05 -10.78
C ARG A 388 25.95 15.29 -11.41
N THR A 389 26.10 16.36 -12.18
CA THR A 389 27.40 16.72 -12.80
C THR A 389 28.43 17.10 -11.73
N GLU A 390 28.05 17.86 -10.71
CA GLU A 390 28.91 18.21 -9.58
C GLU A 390 29.38 16.97 -8.82
N TRP A 391 28.47 16.05 -8.52
CA TRP A 391 28.83 14.77 -7.87
C TRP A 391 29.73 13.91 -8.75
N ALA A 392 29.45 13.80 -10.05
CA ALA A 392 30.31 13.07 -10.97
C ALA A 392 31.73 13.63 -10.99
N ALA A 393 31.88 14.95 -11.01
CA ALA A 393 33.19 15.62 -10.94
C ALA A 393 33.93 15.37 -9.61
N ARG A 394 33.21 15.32 -8.48
CA ARG A 394 33.80 14.99 -7.17
C ARG A 394 34.25 13.54 -7.12
N LEU A 395 33.43 12.61 -7.56
CA LEU A 395 33.72 11.15 -7.57
C LEU A 395 34.89 10.83 -8.49
N SER A 396 34.99 11.46 -9.67
CA SER A 396 36.11 11.26 -10.61
C SER A 396 37.46 11.72 -10.07
N ARG A 397 37.49 12.57 -9.02
CA ARG A 397 38.74 12.94 -8.33
C ARG A 397 39.20 11.84 -7.37
N ILE A 398 38.28 11.01 -6.87
CA ILE A 398 38.55 9.91 -5.93
C ILE A 398 38.92 8.67 -6.71
N GLU A 399 38.16 8.35 -7.76
CA GLU A 399 38.34 7.16 -8.57
C GLU A 399 38.12 7.45 -10.04
N LYS A 400 39.22 7.49 -10.84
CA LYS A 400 39.18 7.98 -12.22
C LYS A 400 38.53 7.04 -13.21
N ASP A 401 38.58 5.73 -12.96
CA ASP A 401 38.25 4.70 -13.97
C ASP A 401 37.00 3.86 -13.65
N SER A 402 36.16 4.32 -12.71
CA SER A 402 34.93 3.56 -12.37
C SER A 402 33.83 3.79 -13.40
N ALA A 403 33.41 2.73 -14.07
CA ALA A 403 32.29 2.75 -15.02
C ALA A 403 30.95 3.16 -14.38
N ASN A 404 30.84 3.20 -13.05
CA ASN A 404 29.61 3.46 -12.31
C ASN A 404 29.48 4.88 -11.76
N ILE A 405 30.46 5.76 -11.99
CA ILE A 405 30.46 7.13 -11.46
C ILE A 405 29.16 7.87 -11.76
N ALA A 406 28.66 7.80 -12.99
CA ALA A 406 27.44 8.50 -13.37
C ALA A 406 26.22 8.04 -12.58
N ARG A 407 26.12 6.75 -12.23
CA ARG A 407 25.02 6.19 -11.45
C ARG A 407 25.12 6.55 -9.97
N VAL A 408 26.30 6.43 -9.39
CA VAL A 408 26.53 6.83 -7.99
C VAL A 408 26.30 8.33 -7.84
N ALA A 409 26.71 9.15 -8.81
CA ALA A 409 26.44 10.58 -8.85
C ALA A 409 24.93 10.89 -8.91
N SER A 410 24.13 10.13 -9.70
CA SER A 410 22.67 10.26 -9.71
C SER A 410 22.07 9.93 -8.34
N ASN A 411 22.50 8.85 -7.70
CA ASN A 411 22.01 8.46 -6.39
C ASN A 411 22.29 9.53 -5.32
N LEU A 412 23.50 10.08 -5.29
CA LEU A 412 23.86 11.13 -4.35
C LEU A 412 23.11 12.43 -4.64
N ALA A 413 22.96 12.79 -5.92
CA ALA A 413 22.23 13.99 -6.31
C ALA A 413 20.75 13.92 -5.93
N VAL A 414 20.07 12.81 -6.19
CA VAL A 414 18.65 12.69 -5.83
C VAL A 414 18.45 12.63 -4.31
N ASN A 415 19.35 11.97 -3.58
CA ASN A 415 19.31 11.93 -2.13
C ASN A 415 19.55 13.32 -1.51
N GLN A 416 20.52 14.08 -2.02
CA GLN A 416 20.76 15.45 -1.61
C GLN A 416 19.54 16.35 -1.88
N LEU A 417 18.91 16.22 -3.06
CA LEU A 417 17.70 16.99 -3.40
C LEU A 417 16.55 16.65 -2.46
N ALA A 418 16.39 15.38 -2.08
CA ALA A 418 15.36 14.99 -1.12
C ALA A 418 15.60 15.67 0.23
N TRP A 419 16.82 15.65 0.74
CA TRP A 419 17.18 16.34 1.97
C TRP A 419 16.95 17.85 1.90
N GLU A 420 17.47 18.50 0.84
CA GLU A 420 17.30 19.94 0.63
C GLU A 420 15.82 20.34 0.57
N LEU A 421 14.98 19.51 -0.06
CA LEU A 421 13.55 19.77 -0.18
C LEU A 421 12.83 19.57 1.18
N VAL A 422 13.17 18.54 1.94
CA VAL A 422 12.64 18.33 3.31
C VAL A 422 12.99 19.50 4.21
N CYS A 423 14.22 20.05 4.10
CA CYS A 423 14.64 21.23 4.85
C CYS A 423 13.90 22.53 4.46
N GLN A 424 13.18 22.55 3.32
CA GLN A 424 12.31 23.65 2.92
C GLN A 424 10.90 23.53 3.51
N HIS A 425 10.49 22.34 3.98
CA HIS A 425 9.19 22.17 4.59
C HIS A 425 9.06 23.05 5.84
N PRO A 426 7.95 23.82 6.00
CA PRO A 426 7.85 24.86 7.04
C PRO A 426 7.94 24.35 8.46
N GLN A 427 7.51 23.13 8.74
CA GLN A 427 7.56 22.53 10.09
C GLN A 427 8.73 21.54 10.25
N ILE A 428 8.97 20.67 9.24
CA ILE A 428 10.00 19.63 9.33
C ILE A 428 11.40 20.23 9.22
N GLY A 429 11.61 21.18 8.28
CA GLY A 429 12.91 21.78 8.05
C GLY A 429 13.55 22.42 9.28
N PRO A 430 12.84 23.24 10.09
CA PRO A 430 13.36 23.76 11.33
C PRO A 430 13.78 22.71 12.37
N ALA A 431 13.07 21.57 12.44
CA ALA A 431 13.38 20.50 13.38
C ALA A 431 14.61 19.66 12.98
N LEU A 432 15.02 19.69 11.70
CA LEU A 432 16.16 18.94 11.18
C LEU A 432 17.44 19.79 10.97
N ARG A 433 17.39 21.09 11.23
CA ARG A 433 18.53 22.05 11.18
C ARG A 433 19.10 22.29 12.56
#